data_eded37c0c1f306843937ee11e2a49472
#
_entry.id   eded37c0c1f306843937ee11e2a49472
#
_cell.length_a   1.000
_cell.length_b   1.000
_cell.length_c   1.000
_cell.angle_alpha   90.00
_cell.angle_beta   90.00
_cell.angle_gamma   90.00
#
_symmetry.space_group_name_H-M   'P 1'
#
loop_
_entity.id
_entity.type
_entity.pdbx_description
1 polymer ?
#
loop_
_entity_poly.entity_id
_entity_poly.type
_entity_poly.pdbx_seq_one_letter_code
_entity_poly.pdbx_strand_id
1 'polypeptide(L)'
;LNLPIIYTEQYPKGLGPTVKCLRQKLIDNKSKKIEKTTFSAFDNEEFKTYMTQINKKQIIIIGVESHICVLQTTIDLLENDKQVYVVEECVGSRKLENADMGINRMLKNGASLINFEMIFFELIRDAKNQFFKKLSSKFVK
;
A
#
# COMPACT_ATOMS: atom_id res chain seq x y z
N LEU A 1 9.09 -0.52 -13.85
CA LEU A 1 8.46 0.70 -13.34
C LEU A 1 9.23 1.14 -12.10
N ASN A 2 9.77 2.35 -12.11
CA ASN A 2 10.48 2.92 -10.97
C ASN A 2 9.48 3.64 -10.04
N LEU A 3 8.59 2.89 -9.41
CA LEU A 3 7.67 3.45 -8.43
C LEU A 3 8.36 3.57 -7.07
N PRO A 4 8.27 4.72 -6.38
CA PRO A 4 8.74 4.83 -5.02
C PRO A 4 7.95 3.87 -4.11
N ILE A 5 8.65 3.10 -3.30
CA ILE A 5 8.03 2.18 -2.34
C ILE A 5 8.43 2.60 -0.93
N ILE A 6 7.42 2.77 -0.08
CA ILE A 6 7.59 2.97 1.36
C ILE A 6 7.01 1.74 2.06
N TYR A 7 7.72 1.21 3.04
CA TYR A 7 7.13 0.22 3.93
C TYR A 7 7.33 0.61 5.40
N THR A 8 6.31 0.33 6.20
CA THR A 8 6.32 0.65 7.62
C THR A 8 6.39 -0.61 8.46
N GLU A 9 7.15 -0.55 9.55
CA GLU A 9 7.22 -1.59 10.56
C GLU A 9 6.64 -1.04 11.87
N GLN A 10 5.58 -1.70 12.36
CA GLN A 10 4.93 -1.32 13.61
C GLN A 10 5.71 -1.87 14.79
N TYR A 11 6.32 -0.97 15.59
CA TYR A 11 7.04 -1.32 16.82
C TYR A 11 7.89 -2.60 16.67
N PRO A 12 8.89 -2.61 15.76
CA PRO A 12 9.60 -3.85 15.40
C PRO A 12 10.37 -4.49 16.56
N LYS A 13 10.71 -3.74 17.60
CA LYS A 13 11.30 -4.27 18.83
C LYS A 13 10.37 -5.23 19.58
N GLY A 14 9.06 -5.03 19.47
CA GLY A 14 8.05 -5.87 20.12
C GLY A 14 7.38 -6.86 19.17
N LEU A 15 7.06 -6.41 17.94
CA LEU A 15 6.30 -7.21 16.97
C LEU A 15 7.17 -7.90 15.92
N GLY A 16 8.46 -7.62 15.92
CA GLY A 16 9.38 -8.15 14.92
C GLY A 16 9.39 -7.35 13.62
N PRO A 17 10.38 -7.60 12.77
CA PRO A 17 10.50 -6.94 11.47
C PRO A 17 9.59 -7.57 10.42
N THR A 18 9.45 -6.89 9.30
CA THR A 18 8.81 -7.42 8.09
C THR A 18 9.32 -8.84 7.76
N VAL A 19 8.42 -9.74 7.38
CA VAL A 19 8.75 -11.12 7.05
C VAL A 19 9.88 -11.23 6.00
N LYS A 20 10.78 -12.20 6.19
CA LYS A 20 12.04 -12.30 5.44
C LYS A 20 11.86 -12.26 3.92
N CYS A 21 10.90 -12.99 3.38
CA CYS A 21 10.66 -13.07 1.92
C CYS A 21 10.26 -11.73 1.30
N LEU A 22 9.48 -10.92 2.02
CA LEU A 22 9.08 -9.58 1.57
C LEU A 22 10.19 -8.57 1.82
N ARG A 23 10.82 -8.60 2.98
CA ARG A 23 11.91 -7.69 3.37
C ARG A 23 13.06 -7.71 2.36
N GLN A 24 13.47 -8.89 1.88
CA GLN A 24 14.53 -8.98 0.88
C GLN A 24 14.16 -8.25 -0.40
N LYS A 25 12.94 -8.44 -0.90
CA LYS A 25 12.45 -7.74 -2.10
C LYS A 25 12.38 -6.21 -1.93
N LEU A 26 12.00 -5.75 -0.74
CA LEU A 26 11.95 -4.32 -0.43
C LEU A 26 13.36 -3.71 -0.40
N ILE A 27 14.35 -4.42 0.15
CA ILE A 27 15.75 -3.99 0.15
C ILE A 27 16.30 -3.95 -1.29
N ASP A 28 16.08 -5.00 -2.08
CA ASP A 28 16.55 -5.10 -3.46
C ASP A 28 15.97 -3.96 -4.33
N ASN A 29 14.75 -3.53 -4.06
CA ASN A 29 14.10 -2.38 -4.70
C ASN A 29 14.44 -1.03 -4.06
N LYS A 30 15.37 -0.96 -3.10
CA LYS A 30 15.76 0.26 -2.38
C LYS A 30 14.57 1.00 -1.77
N SER A 31 13.60 0.24 -1.27
CA SER A 31 12.38 0.78 -0.66
C SER A 31 12.70 1.54 0.62
N LYS A 32 12.01 2.64 0.86
CA LYS A 32 12.16 3.43 2.10
C LYS A 32 11.51 2.69 3.27
N LYS A 33 12.32 2.31 4.27
CA LYS A 33 11.84 1.75 5.52
C LYS A 33 11.52 2.87 6.52
N ILE A 34 10.41 2.73 7.26
CA ILE A 34 10.03 3.60 8.36
C ILE A 34 9.51 2.76 9.53
N GLU A 35 10.09 2.94 10.70
CA GLU A 35 9.60 2.34 11.94
C GLU A 35 8.64 3.30 12.62
N LYS A 36 7.52 2.80 13.11
CA LYS A 36 6.50 3.64 13.75
C LYS A 36 5.85 2.96 14.96
N THR A 37 5.37 3.76 15.88
CA THR A 37 4.51 3.33 17.01
C THR A 37 3.06 3.77 16.81
N THR A 38 2.82 4.86 16.09
CA THR A 38 1.49 5.33 15.69
C THR A 38 0.81 4.31 14.80
N PHE A 39 -0.52 4.22 14.83
CA PHE A 39 -1.25 3.32 13.93
C PHE A 39 -1.25 3.88 12.51
N SER A 40 -1.65 5.13 12.34
CA SER A 40 -1.47 5.80 11.06
C SER A 40 0.02 6.00 10.73
N ALA A 41 0.40 5.70 9.51
CA ALA A 41 1.73 6.07 9.02
C ALA A 41 1.86 7.59 8.87
N PHE A 42 0.75 8.27 8.58
CA PHE A 42 0.74 9.72 8.41
C PHE A 42 0.98 10.51 9.70
N ASP A 43 0.83 9.89 10.89
CA ASP A 43 1.20 10.49 12.18
C ASP A 43 2.70 10.40 12.48
N ASN A 44 3.48 9.75 11.62
CA ASN A 44 4.93 9.66 11.75
C ASN A 44 5.60 10.77 10.94
N GLU A 45 6.45 11.58 11.58
CA GLU A 45 7.08 12.75 10.94
C GLU A 45 8.06 12.36 9.81
N GLU A 46 8.75 11.22 9.92
CA GLU A 46 9.62 10.73 8.86
C GLU A 46 8.80 10.35 7.61
N PHE A 47 7.62 9.75 7.83
CA PHE A 47 6.69 9.42 6.74
C PHE A 47 6.18 10.68 6.06
N LYS A 48 5.70 11.68 6.80
CA LYS A 48 5.24 12.96 6.24
C LYS A 48 6.33 13.65 5.42
N THR A 49 7.52 13.74 5.99
CA THR A 49 8.68 14.35 5.31
C THR A 49 8.98 13.64 4.00
N TYR A 50 9.03 12.33 4.00
CA TYR A 50 9.30 11.55 2.80
C TYR A 50 8.17 11.66 1.77
N MET A 51 6.91 11.65 2.19
CA MET A 51 5.75 11.87 1.32
C MET A 51 5.79 13.23 0.62
N THR A 52 6.23 14.27 1.33
CA THR A 52 6.45 15.60 0.75
C THR A 52 7.57 15.58 -0.30
N GLN A 53 8.68 14.92 -0.01
CA GLN A 53 9.81 14.80 -0.93
C GLN A 53 9.46 14.09 -2.24
N ILE A 54 8.75 12.96 -2.17
CA ILE A 54 8.35 12.22 -3.37
C ILE A 54 7.22 12.89 -4.16
N ASN A 55 6.48 13.78 -3.52
CA ASN A 55 5.41 14.61 -4.09
C ASN A 55 4.45 13.86 -5.05
N LYS A 56 4.02 12.66 -4.68
CA LYS A 56 3.05 11.88 -5.46
C LYS A 56 1.64 12.15 -4.95
N LYS A 57 0.69 12.33 -5.88
CA LYS A 57 -0.73 12.47 -5.56
C LYS A 57 -1.43 11.14 -5.39
N GLN A 58 -1.08 10.15 -6.21
CA GLN A 58 -1.70 8.83 -6.22
C GLN A 58 -0.91 7.88 -5.33
N ILE A 59 -1.59 7.25 -4.40
CA ILE A 59 -1.00 6.34 -3.42
C ILE A 59 -1.70 4.99 -3.52
N ILE A 60 -0.95 3.94 -3.79
CA ILE A 60 -1.42 2.56 -3.70
C ILE A 60 -1.08 2.06 -2.30
N ILE A 61 -2.09 1.59 -1.56
CA ILE A 61 -1.91 1.10 -0.21
C ILE A 61 -2.20 -0.39 -0.12
N ILE A 62 -1.32 -1.10 0.57
CA ILE A 62 -1.40 -2.54 0.85
C ILE A 62 -0.94 -2.81 2.28
N GLY A 63 -1.28 -3.96 2.83
CA GLY A 63 -0.76 -4.41 4.13
C GLY A 63 -1.82 -4.73 5.16
N VAL A 64 -1.42 -4.74 6.41
CA VAL A 64 -2.23 -5.14 7.56
C VAL A 64 -2.05 -4.16 8.73
N GLU A 65 -3.07 -3.99 9.61
CA GLU A 65 -4.40 -4.57 9.46
C GLU A 65 -5.33 -3.56 8.79
N SER A 66 -6.22 -4.03 7.93
CA SER A 66 -7.15 -3.19 7.15
C SER A 66 -7.95 -2.23 8.00
N HIS A 67 -8.45 -2.68 9.17
CA HIS A 67 -9.32 -1.93 10.06
C HIS A 67 -8.57 -1.06 11.08
N ILE A 68 -7.23 -1.08 11.08
CA ILE A 68 -6.40 -0.30 12.01
C ILE A 68 -5.45 0.61 11.21
N CYS A 69 -4.24 0.13 10.95
CA CYS A 69 -3.18 0.98 10.36
C CYS A 69 -3.50 1.39 8.92
N VAL A 70 -4.01 0.45 8.12
CA VAL A 70 -4.38 0.74 6.72
C VAL A 70 -5.51 1.75 6.66
N LEU A 71 -6.58 1.53 7.45
CA LEU A 71 -7.73 2.45 7.54
C LEU A 71 -7.30 3.86 7.94
N GLN A 72 -6.59 4.01 9.07
CA GLN A 72 -6.21 5.32 9.58
C GLN A 72 -5.28 6.04 8.60
N THR A 73 -4.27 5.34 8.09
CA THR A 73 -3.37 5.91 7.07
C THR A 73 -4.12 6.35 5.82
N THR A 74 -5.10 5.56 5.37
CA THR A 74 -5.93 5.89 4.21
C THR A 74 -6.72 7.17 4.44
N ILE A 75 -7.38 7.31 5.59
CA ILE A 75 -8.17 8.51 5.90
C ILE A 75 -7.27 9.74 5.94
N ASP A 76 -6.16 9.67 6.67
CA ASP A 76 -5.24 10.81 6.79
C ASP A 76 -4.65 11.23 5.44
N LEU A 77 -4.34 10.25 4.57
CA LEU A 77 -3.87 10.54 3.21
C LEU A 77 -4.95 11.26 2.37
N LEU A 78 -6.22 10.82 2.47
CA LEU A 78 -7.34 11.46 1.77
C LEU A 78 -7.57 12.89 2.27
N GLU A 79 -7.51 13.11 3.58
CA GLU A 79 -7.61 14.44 4.22
C GLU A 79 -6.45 15.37 3.83
N ASN A 80 -5.34 14.81 3.35
CA ASN A 80 -4.18 15.54 2.84
C ASN A 80 -4.11 15.53 1.29
N ASP A 81 -5.25 15.57 0.63
CA ASP A 81 -5.40 15.73 -0.83
C ASP A 81 -4.71 14.63 -1.66
N LYS A 82 -4.54 13.43 -1.11
CA LYS A 82 -4.06 12.27 -1.85
C LYS A 82 -5.23 11.46 -2.43
N GLN A 83 -5.00 10.88 -3.58
CA GLN A 83 -5.88 9.87 -4.18
C GLN A 83 -5.39 8.50 -3.72
N VAL A 84 -6.21 7.80 -2.95
CA VAL A 84 -5.80 6.53 -2.33
C VAL A 84 -6.49 5.35 -2.99
N TYR A 85 -5.70 4.39 -3.42
CA TYR A 85 -6.11 3.15 -4.06
C TYR A 85 -5.77 1.98 -3.14
N VAL A 86 -6.79 1.30 -2.62
CA VAL A 86 -6.65 0.14 -1.73
C VAL A 86 -6.73 -1.12 -2.57
N VAL A 87 -5.71 -1.98 -2.49
CA VAL A 87 -5.67 -3.24 -3.24
C VAL A 87 -6.33 -4.33 -2.43
N GLU A 88 -7.52 -4.78 -2.85
CA GLU A 88 -8.37 -5.70 -2.09
C GLU A 88 -7.64 -6.97 -1.68
N GLU A 89 -6.96 -7.64 -2.61
CA GLU A 89 -6.27 -8.91 -2.36
C GLU A 89 -4.98 -8.75 -1.51
N CYS A 90 -4.53 -7.50 -1.32
CA CYS A 90 -3.28 -7.19 -0.63
C CYS A 90 -3.49 -6.50 0.71
N VAL A 91 -4.71 -6.38 1.19
CA VAL A 91 -5.05 -5.90 2.53
C VAL A 91 -5.80 -6.99 3.29
N GLY A 92 -5.66 -7.00 4.60
CA GLY A 92 -6.32 -8.02 5.42
C GLY A 92 -6.32 -7.68 6.90
N SER A 93 -7.04 -8.48 7.66
CA SER A 93 -7.11 -8.39 9.11
C SER A 93 -7.21 -9.78 9.71
N ARG A 94 -6.90 -9.92 11.01
CA ARG A 94 -7.00 -11.20 11.75
C ARG A 94 -8.39 -11.83 11.70
N LYS A 95 -9.43 -11.02 11.55
CA LYS A 95 -10.82 -11.45 11.34
C LYS A 95 -11.33 -10.87 10.05
N LEU A 96 -12.03 -11.67 9.27
CA LEU A 96 -12.56 -11.26 7.97
C LEU A 96 -13.55 -10.09 8.13
N GLU A 97 -14.42 -10.17 9.11
CA GLU A 97 -15.41 -9.12 9.37
C GLU A 97 -14.74 -7.75 9.63
N ASN A 98 -13.58 -7.76 10.32
CA ASN A 98 -12.83 -6.53 10.55
C ASN A 98 -12.19 -6.01 9.26
N ALA A 99 -11.74 -6.91 8.37
CA ALA A 99 -11.20 -6.50 7.07
C ALA A 99 -12.30 -5.83 6.24
N ASP A 100 -13.47 -6.45 6.13
CA ASP A 100 -14.61 -5.94 5.38
C ASP A 100 -15.10 -4.58 5.93
N MET A 101 -15.19 -4.46 7.26
CA MET A 101 -15.56 -3.20 7.92
C MET A 101 -14.53 -2.09 7.63
N GLY A 102 -13.25 -2.42 7.69
CA GLY A 102 -12.16 -1.50 7.38
C GLY A 102 -12.21 -1.01 5.93
N ILE A 103 -12.34 -1.94 4.98
CA ILE A 103 -12.45 -1.63 3.55
C ILE A 103 -13.68 -0.76 3.28
N ASN A 104 -14.85 -1.15 3.79
CA ASN A 104 -16.09 -0.38 3.61
C ASN A 104 -15.97 1.04 4.16
N ARG A 105 -15.28 1.22 5.28
CA ARG A 105 -15.06 2.55 5.85
C ARG A 105 -14.09 3.39 5.01
N MET A 106 -13.02 2.80 4.46
CA MET A 106 -12.12 3.50 3.55
C MET A 106 -12.83 3.96 2.29
N LEU A 107 -13.68 3.12 1.69
CA LEU A 107 -14.50 3.47 0.52
C LEU A 107 -15.43 4.64 0.79
N LYS A 108 -16.15 4.63 1.92
CA LYS A 108 -17.04 5.72 2.33
C LYS A 108 -16.32 7.06 2.55
N ASN A 109 -15.03 7.03 2.84
CA ASN A 109 -14.20 8.22 2.98
C ASN A 109 -13.53 8.65 1.67
N GLY A 110 -13.79 7.99 0.54
CA GLY A 110 -13.33 8.41 -0.77
C GLY A 110 -12.12 7.64 -1.34
N ALA A 111 -11.68 6.57 -0.69
CA ALA A 111 -10.69 5.67 -1.27
C ALA A 111 -11.29 4.88 -2.45
N SER A 112 -10.48 4.53 -3.41
CA SER A 112 -10.84 3.61 -4.50
C SER A 112 -10.40 2.19 -4.16
N LEU A 113 -11.34 1.24 -4.22
CA LEU A 113 -10.99 -0.18 -4.14
C LEU A 113 -10.62 -0.69 -5.52
N ILE A 114 -9.48 -1.33 -5.61
CA ILE A 114 -8.96 -1.88 -6.86
C ILE A 114 -8.38 -3.27 -6.60
N ASN A 115 -8.27 -4.06 -7.64
CA ASN A 115 -7.58 -5.34 -7.58
C ASN A 115 -6.18 -5.24 -8.22
N PHE A 116 -5.38 -6.28 -8.04
CA PHE A 116 -4.02 -6.30 -8.56
C PHE A 116 -3.97 -6.25 -10.09
N GLU A 117 -4.94 -6.87 -10.76
CA GLU A 117 -5.03 -6.88 -12.22
C GLU A 117 -5.32 -5.48 -12.77
N MET A 118 -6.23 -4.74 -12.15
CA MET A 118 -6.52 -3.33 -12.50
C MET A 118 -5.25 -2.49 -12.44
N ILE A 119 -4.50 -2.54 -11.31
CA ILE A 119 -3.24 -1.80 -11.17
C ILE A 119 -2.28 -2.14 -12.31
N PHE A 120 -2.13 -3.43 -12.59
CA PHE A 120 -1.20 -3.89 -13.60
C PHE A 120 -1.53 -3.28 -14.96
N PHE A 121 -2.78 -3.38 -15.41
CA PHE A 121 -3.19 -2.85 -16.71
C PHE A 121 -3.19 -1.33 -16.76
N GLU A 122 -3.54 -0.66 -15.68
CA GLU A 122 -3.45 0.81 -15.59
C GLU A 122 -2.00 1.32 -15.67
N LEU A 123 -1.04 0.60 -15.10
CA LEU A 123 0.37 1.00 -15.13
C LEU A 123 1.04 0.73 -16.47
N ILE A 124 0.69 -0.35 -17.17
CA ILE A 124 1.29 -0.67 -18.48
C ILE A 124 0.62 0.03 -19.67
N ARG A 125 -0.68 0.34 -19.55
CA ARG A 125 -1.51 1.13 -20.50
C ARG A 125 -1.61 0.61 -21.93
N ASP A 126 -0.67 -0.19 -22.42
CA ASP A 126 -0.60 -0.65 -23.82
C ASP A 126 -0.13 -2.11 -23.89
N ALA A 127 -0.83 -2.93 -24.66
CA ALA A 127 -0.47 -4.32 -24.92
C ALA A 127 0.88 -4.48 -25.65
N LYS A 128 1.39 -3.44 -26.28
CA LYS A 128 2.73 -3.39 -26.88
C LYS A 128 3.85 -3.17 -25.86
N ASN A 129 3.48 -2.86 -24.59
CA ASN A 129 4.45 -2.67 -23.53
C ASN A 129 5.30 -3.94 -23.34
N GLN A 130 6.63 -3.78 -23.23
CA GLN A 130 7.58 -4.89 -23.10
C GLN A 130 7.29 -5.84 -21.93
N PHE A 131 6.62 -5.37 -20.89
CA PHE A 131 6.24 -6.17 -19.72
C PHE A 131 4.92 -6.93 -19.91
N PHE A 132 4.12 -6.61 -20.93
CA PHE A 132 2.80 -7.19 -21.12
C PHE A 132 2.83 -8.72 -21.19
N LYS A 133 3.61 -9.29 -22.12
CA LYS A 133 3.69 -10.76 -22.30
C LYS A 133 4.14 -11.48 -21.02
N LYS A 134 5.12 -10.91 -20.31
CA LYS A 134 5.70 -11.54 -19.11
C LYS A 134 4.72 -11.56 -17.95
N LEU A 135 3.86 -10.55 -17.84
CA LEU A 135 2.99 -10.38 -16.69
C LEU A 135 1.56 -10.85 -16.97
N SER A 136 1.03 -10.65 -18.18
CA SER A 136 -0.30 -11.14 -18.57
C SER A 136 -0.42 -12.66 -18.46
N SER A 137 0.63 -13.40 -18.77
CA SER A 137 0.66 -14.87 -18.59
C SER A 137 0.47 -15.34 -17.14
N LYS A 138 0.57 -14.44 -16.17
CA LYS A 138 0.30 -14.74 -14.75
C LYS A 138 -1.17 -14.57 -14.38
N PHE A 139 -1.93 -13.80 -15.16
CA PHE A 139 -3.33 -13.50 -14.92
C PHE A 139 -4.26 -14.28 -15.85
N VAL A 140 -3.86 -14.45 -17.10
CA VAL A 140 -4.62 -15.19 -18.12
C VAL A 140 -4.11 -16.64 -18.11
N LYS A 141 -4.80 -17.51 -17.38
CA LYS A 141 -4.64 -18.96 -17.46
C LYS A 141 -5.69 -19.54 -18.36
#